data_590d25dbe766dc4dfc1210101185dc95
#
_entry.id   590d25dbe766dc4dfc1210101185dc95
#
_cell.length_a   1.000
_cell.length_b   1.000
_cell.length_c   1.000
_cell.angle_alpha   90.00
_cell.angle_beta   90.00
_cell.angle_gamma   90.00
#
_symmetry.space_group_name_H-M   'P 1'
#
loop_
_entity.id
_entity.type
_entity.pdbx_description
1 polymer ?
#
loop_
_entity_poly.entity_id
_entity_poly.type
_entity_poly.pdbx_seq_one_letter_code
_entity_poly.pdbx_strand_id
1 'polypeptide(L)'
;GNNLHLYINPQRDIEDGAFAVHGISSEFLADKPVFADIVEQFMQFVGEDQMVIHNASFDMAFINAELARLSLPEYPMSRAVDTLAMARKKFPGAQANLNALCRRFEIDNSHRDLHGALVDADLLTEVYIELLGGRQPNLSLDVARTEQQEQQQANETPIAQSGFSMRRDAAKFSRSHMPSDAELSAHEGFLKEIEDPIWKR
;
A
#
# COMPACT_ATOMS: atom_id res chain seq x y z
N GLY A 1 -20.87 1.92 2.52
CA GLY A 1 -20.13 1.07 3.45
C GLY A 1 -20.61 1.30 4.87
N ASN A 2 -20.32 0.38 5.76
CA ASN A 2 -20.56 0.57 7.17
C ASN A 2 -19.48 1.50 7.74
N ASN A 3 -19.86 2.42 8.61
CA ASN A 3 -18.96 3.33 9.30
C ASN A 3 -19.20 3.21 10.81
N LEU A 4 -18.14 3.15 11.61
CA LEU A 4 -18.19 3.15 13.06
C LEU A 4 -17.39 4.33 13.57
N HIS A 5 -18.08 5.30 14.17
CA HIS A 5 -17.48 6.47 14.79
C HIS A 5 -17.97 6.60 16.23
N LEU A 6 -17.08 6.44 17.17
CA LEU A 6 -17.37 6.47 18.60
C LEU A 6 -16.41 7.40 19.33
N TYR A 7 -16.95 8.17 20.27
CA TYR A 7 -16.16 8.89 21.26
C TYR A 7 -16.16 8.06 22.56
N ILE A 8 -15.00 7.91 23.16
CA ILE A 8 -14.78 7.04 24.31
C ILE A 8 -14.24 7.86 25.45
N ASN A 9 -14.82 7.70 26.65
CA ASN A 9 -14.28 8.29 27.86
C ASN A 9 -13.03 7.50 28.32
N PRO A 10 -11.83 8.10 28.30
CA PRO A 10 -10.61 7.40 28.68
C PRO A 10 -10.46 7.23 30.21
N GLN A 11 -11.39 7.78 31.00
CA GLN A 11 -11.38 7.81 32.48
C GLN A 11 -10.09 8.42 33.06
N ARG A 12 -9.50 9.35 32.36
CA ARG A 12 -8.33 10.13 32.72
C ARG A 12 -8.35 11.50 32.05
N ASP A 13 -7.59 12.44 32.57
CA ASP A 13 -7.44 13.74 31.93
C ASP A 13 -6.70 13.63 30.61
N ILE A 14 -7.09 14.51 29.67
CA ILE A 14 -6.43 14.65 28.38
C ILE A 14 -5.27 15.65 28.56
N GLU A 15 -4.10 15.23 28.14
CA GLU A 15 -2.90 16.08 28.14
C GLU A 15 -3.05 17.23 27.14
N ASP A 16 -2.54 18.43 27.48
CA ASP A 16 -2.61 19.62 26.63
C ASP A 16 -2.04 19.37 25.22
N GLY A 17 -0.97 18.57 25.14
CA GLY A 17 -0.37 18.18 23.85
C GLY A 17 -1.30 17.35 22.97
N ALA A 18 -2.07 16.45 23.56
CA ALA A 18 -3.06 15.64 22.82
C ALA A 18 -4.26 16.51 22.42
N PHE A 19 -4.74 17.36 23.31
CA PHE A 19 -5.82 18.31 23.02
C PHE A 19 -5.44 19.23 21.84
N ALA A 20 -4.23 19.75 21.80
CA ALA A 20 -3.75 20.60 20.71
C ALA A 20 -3.76 19.88 19.34
N VAL A 21 -3.67 18.54 19.34
CA VAL A 21 -3.64 17.74 18.09
C VAL A 21 -5.06 17.41 17.61
N HIS A 22 -5.95 16.93 18.46
CA HIS A 22 -7.27 16.43 18.07
C HIS A 22 -8.45 17.32 18.50
N GLY A 23 -8.24 18.33 19.35
CA GLY A 23 -9.26 19.30 19.78
C GLY A 23 -10.37 18.74 20.67
N ILE A 24 -10.22 17.53 21.21
CA ILE A 24 -11.23 16.86 22.04
C ILE A 24 -10.90 17.13 23.52
N SER A 25 -11.83 17.76 24.25
CA SER A 25 -11.63 18.09 25.66
C SER A 25 -12.07 16.95 26.60
N SER A 26 -11.53 16.93 27.81
CA SER A 26 -11.97 16.01 28.88
C SER A 26 -13.44 16.19 29.21
N GLU A 27 -13.95 17.43 29.18
CA GLU A 27 -15.37 17.75 29.45
C GLU A 27 -16.28 17.12 28.38
N PHE A 28 -15.88 17.20 27.11
CA PHE A 28 -16.62 16.59 25.99
C PHE A 28 -16.72 15.07 26.13
N LEU A 29 -15.69 14.43 26.68
CA LEU A 29 -15.64 12.98 26.84
C LEU A 29 -16.25 12.47 28.13
N ALA A 30 -16.55 13.35 29.11
CA ALA A 30 -17.01 12.96 30.45
C ALA A 30 -18.32 12.13 30.41
N ASP A 31 -19.22 12.43 29.48
CA ASP A 31 -20.52 11.76 29.31
C ASP A 31 -20.49 10.62 28.26
N LYS A 32 -19.34 10.31 27.67
CA LYS A 32 -19.22 9.26 26.67
C LYS A 32 -19.03 7.89 27.32
N PRO A 33 -19.40 6.80 26.60
CA PRO A 33 -19.19 5.44 27.09
C PRO A 33 -17.70 5.16 27.29
N VAL A 34 -17.39 4.28 28.21
CA VAL A 34 -16.03 3.72 28.35
C VAL A 34 -15.79 2.61 27.34
N PHE A 35 -14.53 2.21 27.14
CA PHE A 35 -14.19 1.16 26.17
C PHE A 35 -14.94 -0.15 26.44
N ALA A 36 -15.13 -0.51 27.71
CA ALA A 36 -15.89 -1.70 28.12
C ALA A 36 -17.33 -1.74 27.56
N ASP A 37 -17.96 -0.57 27.43
CA ASP A 37 -19.35 -0.49 26.96
C ASP A 37 -19.48 -0.65 25.46
N ILE A 38 -18.39 -0.39 24.71
CA ILE A 38 -18.40 -0.39 23.22
C ILE A 38 -17.58 -1.51 22.60
N VAL A 39 -16.83 -2.26 23.41
CA VAL A 39 -15.87 -3.26 22.89
C VAL A 39 -16.55 -4.33 22.03
N GLU A 40 -17.74 -4.77 22.38
CA GLU A 40 -18.48 -5.75 21.59
C GLU A 40 -18.83 -5.21 20.20
N GLN A 41 -19.33 -3.97 20.14
CA GLN A 41 -19.63 -3.29 18.87
C GLN A 41 -18.36 -3.10 18.03
N PHE A 42 -17.24 -2.73 18.66
CA PHE A 42 -15.95 -2.59 18.00
C PHE A 42 -15.48 -3.93 17.43
N MET A 43 -15.51 -5.01 18.21
CA MET A 43 -15.10 -6.35 17.77
C MET A 43 -15.99 -6.88 16.64
N GLN A 44 -17.29 -6.64 16.70
CA GLN A 44 -18.23 -7.01 15.62
C GLN A 44 -17.95 -6.23 14.35
N PHE A 45 -17.62 -4.92 14.46
CA PHE A 45 -17.28 -4.09 13.29
C PHE A 45 -15.99 -4.54 12.62
N VAL A 46 -14.94 -4.82 13.40
CA VAL A 46 -13.66 -5.29 12.88
C VAL A 46 -13.74 -6.72 12.31
N GLY A 47 -14.58 -7.56 12.92
CA GLY A 47 -14.75 -8.96 12.51
C GLY A 47 -13.43 -9.70 12.39
N GLU A 48 -13.25 -10.42 11.27
CA GLU A 48 -12.02 -11.14 10.93
C GLU A 48 -11.13 -10.40 9.91
N ASP A 49 -11.51 -9.20 9.49
CA ASP A 49 -10.82 -8.44 8.47
C ASP A 49 -9.49 -7.83 8.98
N GLN A 50 -8.60 -7.52 8.05
CA GLN A 50 -7.38 -6.78 8.35
C GLN A 50 -7.68 -5.30 8.58
N MET A 51 -7.03 -4.71 9.57
CA MET A 51 -7.12 -3.29 9.88
C MET A 51 -6.01 -2.52 9.16
N VAL A 52 -6.38 -1.60 8.28
CA VAL A 52 -5.41 -0.70 7.62
C VAL A 52 -5.17 0.50 8.52
N ILE A 53 -3.94 0.64 9.01
CA ILE A 53 -3.57 1.65 10.02
C ILE A 53 -2.27 2.34 9.59
N HIS A 54 -2.15 3.63 9.89
CA HIS A 54 -0.91 4.38 9.66
C HIS A 54 -0.07 4.44 10.94
N ASN A 55 1.07 3.77 10.99
CA ASN A 55 1.87 3.49 12.19
C ASN A 55 1.17 2.50 13.13
N ALA A 56 0.79 1.36 12.60
CA ALA A 56 -0.07 0.37 13.24
C ALA A 56 0.41 -0.11 14.61
N SER A 57 1.71 -0.11 14.89
CA SER A 57 2.24 -0.51 16.18
C SER A 57 1.72 0.35 17.34
N PHE A 58 1.46 1.63 17.08
CA PHE A 58 0.93 2.56 18.08
C PHE A 58 -0.52 2.22 18.43
N ASP A 59 -1.40 2.18 17.44
CA ASP A 59 -2.83 1.93 17.65
C ASP A 59 -3.09 0.52 18.16
N MET A 60 -2.40 -0.48 17.63
CA MET A 60 -2.52 -1.88 18.06
C MET A 60 -2.12 -2.05 19.55
N ALA A 61 -1.10 -1.31 20.00
CA ALA A 61 -0.71 -1.35 21.42
C ALA A 61 -1.82 -0.81 22.33
N PHE A 62 -2.48 0.29 21.94
CA PHE A 62 -3.60 0.84 22.71
C PHE A 62 -4.83 -0.07 22.70
N ILE A 63 -5.22 -0.56 21.51
CA ILE A 63 -6.35 -1.50 21.38
C ILE A 63 -6.11 -2.73 22.26
N ASN A 64 -4.93 -3.34 22.15
CA ASN A 64 -4.61 -4.54 22.91
C ASN A 64 -4.51 -4.28 24.43
N ALA A 65 -4.02 -3.11 24.84
CA ALA A 65 -4.02 -2.73 26.26
C ALA A 65 -5.46 -2.63 26.83
N GLU A 66 -6.40 -2.06 26.07
CA GLU A 66 -7.79 -1.99 26.48
C GLU A 66 -8.47 -3.39 26.49
N LEU A 67 -8.20 -4.23 25.47
CA LEU A 67 -8.68 -5.61 25.44
C LEU A 67 -8.15 -6.43 26.62
N ALA A 68 -6.85 -6.31 26.92
CA ALA A 68 -6.23 -7.01 28.04
C ALA A 68 -6.84 -6.61 29.40
N ARG A 69 -7.20 -5.32 29.60
CA ARG A 69 -7.90 -4.85 30.81
C ARG A 69 -9.25 -5.53 31.00
N LEU A 70 -9.90 -5.90 29.90
CA LEU A 70 -11.18 -6.60 29.89
C LEU A 70 -11.03 -8.13 29.86
N SER A 71 -9.79 -8.66 29.93
CA SER A 71 -9.48 -10.08 29.78
C SER A 71 -9.98 -10.67 28.46
N LEU A 72 -10.01 -9.87 27.38
CA LEU A 72 -10.37 -10.27 26.04
C LEU A 72 -9.13 -10.64 25.23
N PRO A 73 -9.27 -11.48 24.18
CA PRO A 73 -8.16 -11.83 23.31
C PRO A 73 -7.57 -10.62 22.60
N GLU A 74 -6.25 -10.51 22.58
CA GLU A 74 -5.52 -9.47 21.86
C GLU A 74 -5.49 -9.75 20.35
N TYR A 75 -5.47 -8.70 19.54
CA TYR A 75 -5.25 -8.80 18.11
C TYR A 75 -3.75 -8.93 17.80
N PRO A 76 -3.33 -9.97 17.07
CA PRO A 76 -1.94 -10.08 16.63
C PRO A 76 -1.60 -9.00 15.58
N MET A 77 -0.34 -8.58 15.52
CA MET A 77 0.13 -7.60 14.52
C MET A 77 -0.12 -8.02 13.07
N SER A 78 -0.26 -9.31 12.80
CA SER A 78 -0.63 -9.83 11.47
C SER A 78 -2.02 -9.41 11.00
N ARG A 79 -2.89 -8.96 11.92
CA ARG A 79 -4.19 -8.37 11.62
C ARG A 79 -4.11 -6.91 11.17
N ALA A 80 -2.95 -6.27 11.30
CA ALA A 80 -2.75 -4.89 10.89
C ALA A 80 -1.94 -4.79 9.59
N VAL A 81 -2.40 -3.95 8.67
CA VAL A 81 -1.64 -3.50 7.50
C VAL A 81 -1.07 -2.12 7.83
N ASP A 82 0.24 -2.03 8.04
CA ASP A 82 0.91 -0.78 8.38
C ASP A 82 1.28 0.02 7.13
N THR A 83 0.52 1.06 6.82
CA THR A 83 0.77 1.93 5.67
C THR A 83 2.04 2.78 5.81
N LEU A 84 2.51 3.07 7.03
CA LEU A 84 3.80 3.73 7.26
C LEU A 84 4.96 2.83 6.84
N ALA A 85 4.92 1.55 7.21
CA ALA A 85 5.91 0.56 6.79
C ALA A 85 5.91 0.37 5.27
N MET A 86 4.72 0.29 4.64
CA MET A 86 4.57 0.23 3.18
C MET A 86 5.18 1.46 2.49
N ALA A 87 4.88 2.66 2.99
CA ALA A 87 5.40 3.90 2.45
C ALA A 87 6.93 4.00 2.56
N ARG A 88 7.50 3.62 3.70
CA ARG A 88 8.96 3.58 3.91
C ARG A 88 9.66 2.59 2.97
N LYS A 89 9.03 1.44 2.69
CA LYS A 89 9.54 0.47 1.73
C LYS A 89 9.47 0.99 0.29
N LYS A 90 8.37 1.66 -0.08
CA LYS A 90 8.16 2.19 -1.44
C LYS A 90 9.00 3.44 -1.72
N PHE A 91 9.25 4.28 -0.71
CA PHE A 91 9.95 5.56 -0.80
C PHE A 91 11.04 5.69 0.28
N PRO A 92 12.16 4.95 0.16
CA PRO A 92 13.25 4.99 1.14
C PRO A 92 13.79 6.41 1.33
N GLY A 93 13.98 6.83 2.59
CA GLY A 93 14.52 8.16 2.93
C GLY A 93 13.54 9.33 2.80
N ALA A 94 12.33 9.11 2.28
CA ALA A 94 11.32 10.16 2.18
C ALA A 94 10.47 10.29 3.45
N GLN A 95 9.88 11.47 3.66
CA GLN A 95 8.85 11.65 4.68
C GLN A 95 7.64 10.76 4.36
N ALA A 96 7.16 10.02 5.37
CA ALA A 96 6.09 9.04 5.22
C ALA A 96 4.91 9.27 6.17
N ASN A 97 4.79 10.46 6.81
CA ASN A 97 3.57 10.81 7.53
C ASN A 97 2.39 11.03 6.57
N LEU A 98 1.16 10.95 7.08
CA LEU A 98 -0.06 11.01 6.27
C LEU A 98 -0.10 12.26 5.38
N ASN A 99 0.23 13.45 5.92
CA ASN A 99 0.29 14.69 5.15
C ASN A 99 1.33 14.66 4.02
N ALA A 100 2.49 14.05 4.25
CA ALA A 100 3.52 13.92 3.21
C ALA A 100 3.08 12.96 2.10
N LEU A 101 2.35 11.91 2.46
CA LEU A 101 1.79 10.95 1.50
C LEU A 101 0.65 11.56 0.70
N CYS A 102 -0.27 12.31 1.33
CA CYS A 102 -1.32 13.04 0.61
C CYS A 102 -0.71 13.98 -0.43
N ARG A 103 0.29 14.79 -0.04
CA ARG A 103 0.99 15.68 -0.99
C ARG A 103 1.67 14.93 -2.13
N ARG A 104 2.26 13.77 -1.84
CA ARG A 104 2.95 12.95 -2.86
C ARG A 104 2.01 12.35 -3.88
N PHE A 105 0.82 11.94 -3.44
CA PHE A 105 -0.21 11.33 -4.27
C PHE A 105 -1.25 12.33 -4.79
N GLU A 106 -1.04 13.64 -4.54
CA GLU A 106 -1.95 14.72 -4.96
C GLU A 106 -3.36 14.55 -4.41
N ILE A 107 -3.46 13.97 -3.19
CA ILE A 107 -4.71 13.83 -2.46
C ILE A 107 -5.00 15.13 -1.72
N ASP A 108 -6.20 15.68 -1.92
CA ASP A 108 -6.63 16.91 -1.25
C ASP A 108 -6.87 16.66 0.25
N ASN A 109 -6.05 17.28 1.08
CA ASN A 109 -6.15 17.25 2.53
C ASN A 109 -6.45 18.64 3.14
N SER A 110 -7.03 19.55 2.35
CA SER A 110 -7.31 20.93 2.77
C SER A 110 -8.30 21.05 3.93
N HIS A 111 -9.15 20.04 4.12
CA HIS A 111 -10.15 20.01 5.22
C HIS A 111 -9.63 19.36 6.50
N ARG A 112 -8.33 19.07 6.56
CA ARG A 112 -7.68 18.50 7.74
C ARG A 112 -7.19 19.61 8.68
N ASP A 113 -8.11 20.42 9.21
CA ASP A 113 -7.77 21.51 10.14
C ASP A 113 -7.34 20.98 11.52
N LEU A 114 -8.00 19.92 11.99
CA LEU A 114 -7.63 19.13 13.16
C LEU A 114 -7.51 17.66 12.76
N HIS A 115 -6.73 16.89 13.51
CA HIS A 115 -6.57 15.44 13.28
C HIS A 115 -7.85 14.69 13.68
N GLY A 116 -8.93 14.93 12.95
CA GLY A 116 -10.21 14.23 13.13
C GLY A 116 -10.11 12.79 12.60
N ALA A 117 -10.45 11.81 13.45
CA ALA A 117 -10.30 10.40 13.13
C ALA A 117 -10.99 9.98 11.83
N LEU A 118 -12.18 10.53 11.51
CA LEU A 118 -12.88 10.23 10.27
C LEU A 118 -12.16 10.77 9.03
N VAL A 119 -11.73 12.04 9.10
CA VAL A 119 -10.98 12.67 8.00
C VAL A 119 -9.69 11.92 7.74
N ASP A 120 -8.99 11.54 8.80
CA ASP A 120 -7.75 10.75 8.71
C ASP A 120 -8.00 9.35 8.14
N ALA A 121 -9.12 8.70 8.47
CA ALA A 121 -9.49 7.41 7.92
C ALA A 121 -9.82 7.49 6.41
N ASP A 122 -10.53 8.54 5.99
CA ASP A 122 -10.84 8.75 4.57
C ASP A 122 -9.57 9.03 3.76
N LEU A 123 -8.70 9.93 4.23
CA LEU A 123 -7.40 10.20 3.60
C LEU A 123 -6.50 8.96 3.58
N LEU A 124 -6.50 8.17 4.66
CA LEU A 124 -5.75 6.93 4.73
C LEU A 124 -6.23 5.91 3.70
N THR A 125 -7.53 5.84 3.46
CA THR A 125 -8.10 4.95 2.43
C THR A 125 -7.56 5.30 1.05
N GLU A 126 -7.54 6.58 0.67
CA GLU A 126 -7.00 7.02 -0.61
C GLU A 126 -5.49 6.75 -0.70
N VAL A 127 -4.73 7.10 0.34
CA VAL A 127 -3.28 6.82 0.43
C VAL A 127 -2.99 5.33 0.30
N TYR A 128 -3.79 4.47 0.92
CA TYR A 128 -3.59 3.02 0.86
C TYR A 128 -3.80 2.49 -0.56
N ILE A 129 -4.83 2.95 -1.27
CA ILE A 129 -5.06 2.60 -2.68
C ILE A 129 -3.85 3.00 -3.53
N GLU A 130 -3.29 4.20 -3.34
CA GLU A 130 -2.12 4.67 -4.08
C GLU A 130 -0.84 3.89 -3.71
N LEU A 131 -0.70 3.47 -2.46
CA LEU A 131 0.41 2.60 -2.04
C LEU A 131 0.35 1.22 -2.70
N LEU A 132 -0.83 0.69 -2.93
CA LEU A 132 -1.05 -0.58 -3.65
C LEU A 132 -0.81 -0.48 -5.16
N GLY A 133 -0.64 0.72 -5.70
CA GLY A 133 -0.39 0.92 -7.14
C GLY A 133 -1.40 1.83 -7.82
N GLY A 134 -2.27 2.48 -7.05
CA GLY A 134 -3.30 3.39 -7.55
C GLY A 134 -4.47 2.67 -8.21
N ARG A 135 -5.34 3.47 -8.84
CA ARG A 135 -6.49 2.95 -9.59
C ARG A 135 -6.10 2.30 -10.92
N GLN A 136 -4.83 2.37 -11.30
CA GLN A 136 -4.31 1.62 -12.45
C GLN A 136 -3.82 0.26 -11.95
N PRO A 137 -4.46 -0.86 -12.34
CA PRO A 137 -3.88 -2.16 -12.09
C PRO A 137 -2.50 -2.17 -12.75
N ASN A 138 -1.45 -2.40 -11.95
CA ASN A 138 -0.12 -2.62 -12.49
C ASN A 138 -0.23 -3.69 -13.56
N LEU A 139 0.13 -3.37 -14.79
CA LEU A 139 0.44 -4.35 -15.82
C LEU A 139 1.77 -5.00 -15.39
N SER A 140 1.77 -5.72 -14.28
CA SER A 140 2.84 -6.63 -13.94
C SER A 140 2.74 -7.78 -14.93
N LEU A 141 3.47 -7.67 -16.04
CA LEU A 141 3.86 -8.82 -16.80
C LEU A 141 4.44 -9.82 -15.80
N ASP A 142 3.86 -11.01 -15.73
CA ASP A 142 4.22 -12.09 -14.80
C ASP A 142 5.68 -12.57 -14.99
N VAL A 143 6.65 -11.69 -14.75
CA VAL A 143 8.08 -12.07 -14.71
C VAL A 143 8.37 -12.90 -13.45
N ALA A 144 7.59 -12.69 -12.38
CA ALA A 144 7.77 -13.41 -11.11
C ALA A 144 7.37 -14.90 -11.15
N ARG A 145 6.50 -15.31 -12.07
CA ARG A 145 6.11 -16.72 -12.20
C ARG A 145 7.18 -17.59 -12.83
N THR A 146 7.99 -17.02 -13.71
CA THR A 146 9.07 -17.74 -14.40
C THR A 146 10.24 -18.03 -13.45
N GLU A 147 10.58 -17.07 -12.54
CA GLU A 147 11.70 -17.25 -11.60
C GLU A 147 11.39 -18.26 -10.48
N GLN A 148 10.14 -18.35 -10.03
CA GLN A 148 9.75 -19.33 -9.01
C GLN A 148 9.63 -20.76 -9.57
N GLN A 149 9.27 -20.92 -10.84
CA GLN A 149 9.24 -22.24 -11.48
C GLN A 149 10.63 -22.74 -11.82
N GLU A 150 11.57 -21.87 -12.18
CA GLU A 150 12.99 -22.24 -12.39
C GLU A 150 13.70 -22.60 -11.07
N GLN A 151 13.36 -21.97 -9.94
CA GLN A 151 13.92 -22.30 -8.63
C GLN A 151 13.35 -23.59 -8.02
N GLN A 152 12.12 -23.98 -8.35
CA GLN A 152 11.54 -25.25 -7.88
C GLN A 152 12.03 -26.45 -8.69
N GLN A 153 12.41 -26.29 -9.95
CA GLN A 153 13.01 -27.36 -10.77
C GLN A 153 14.51 -27.57 -10.51
N ALA A 154 15.20 -26.58 -9.89
CA ALA A 154 16.62 -26.68 -9.56
C ALA A 154 16.93 -27.53 -8.32
N ASN A 155 15.93 -27.91 -7.54
CA ASN A 155 16.12 -28.63 -6.25
C ASN A 155 15.97 -30.15 -6.33
N GLU A 156 15.73 -30.74 -7.49
CA GLU A 156 15.48 -32.20 -7.61
C GLU A 156 16.52 -33.01 -8.41
N THR A 157 17.75 -32.56 -8.61
CA THR A 157 18.75 -33.38 -9.23
C THR A 157 20.09 -33.43 -8.44
N PRO A 158 20.68 -34.62 -8.23
CA PRO A 158 21.90 -34.77 -7.43
C PRO A 158 23.13 -34.28 -8.19
N ILE A 159 24.03 -33.73 -7.41
CA ILE A 159 25.34 -33.16 -7.70
C ILE A 159 26.18 -34.06 -8.62
N ALA A 160 26.48 -33.56 -9.84
CA ALA A 160 27.69 -33.98 -10.54
C ALA A 160 28.40 -32.68 -10.99
N GLN A 161 29.62 -32.53 -10.46
CA GLN A 161 30.54 -31.44 -10.78
C GLN A 161 30.94 -31.53 -12.27
N SER A 162 30.51 -30.57 -13.08
CA SER A 162 31.24 -30.20 -14.30
C SER A 162 30.95 -28.76 -14.63
N GLY A 163 32.01 -27.93 -14.69
CA GLY A 163 31.96 -26.53 -15.00
C GLY A 163 31.34 -26.30 -16.39
N PHE A 164 30.18 -25.70 -16.44
CA PHE A 164 29.55 -25.25 -17.65
C PHE A 164 29.52 -23.72 -17.68
N SER A 165 30.49 -23.16 -18.39
CA SER A 165 30.43 -21.79 -18.89
C SER A 165 29.28 -21.70 -19.89
N MET A 166 28.11 -21.19 -19.49
CA MET A 166 27.03 -20.84 -20.43
C MET A 166 27.45 -19.61 -21.24
N ARG A 167 28.18 -19.83 -22.34
CA ARG A 167 28.11 -18.91 -23.48
C ARG A 167 26.69 -19.04 -24.04
N ARG A 168 25.85 -18.02 -23.79
CA ARG A 168 24.60 -17.89 -24.55
C ARG A 168 24.94 -17.77 -26.03
N ASP A 169 24.65 -18.78 -26.81
CA ASP A 169 24.72 -18.74 -28.25
C ASP A 169 23.70 -17.71 -28.77
N ALA A 170 24.17 -16.47 -28.98
CA ALA A 170 23.37 -15.40 -29.57
C ALA A 170 22.76 -15.79 -30.93
N ALA A 171 23.31 -16.78 -31.59
CA ALA A 171 22.84 -17.28 -32.92
C ALA A 171 21.46 -17.98 -32.82
N LYS A 172 21.04 -18.53 -31.71
CA LYS A 172 19.74 -19.25 -31.57
C LYS A 172 18.53 -18.31 -31.47
N PHE A 173 18.71 -17.04 -31.25
CA PHE A 173 17.64 -16.03 -31.09
C PHE A 173 17.67 -14.97 -32.19
N SER A 174 18.48 -15.15 -33.22
CA SER A 174 18.42 -14.30 -34.43
C SER A 174 17.17 -14.66 -35.24
N ARG A 175 16.04 -14.06 -34.87
CA ARG A 175 14.89 -13.98 -35.75
C ARG A 175 15.27 -13.00 -36.88
N SER A 176 15.18 -13.39 -38.11
CA SER A 176 15.26 -12.46 -39.23
C SER A 176 14.07 -11.50 -39.14
N HIS A 177 14.35 -10.26 -38.74
CA HIS A 177 13.36 -9.18 -38.72
C HIS A 177 13.38 -8.40 -40.04
N MET A 178 13.67 -9.08 -41.16
CA MET A 178 13.54 -8.45 -42.45
C MET A 178 12.05 -8.17 -42.70
N PRO A 179 11.69 -6.91 -42.92
CA PRO A 179 10.30 -6.56 -43.21
C PRO A 179 9.84 -7.22 -44.53
N SER A 180 8.58 -7.58 -44.59
CA SER A 180 7.96 -8.09 -45.83
C SER A 180 7.81 -6.97 -46.86
N ASP A 181 7.71 -7.34 -48.16
CA ASP A 181 7.50 -6.36 -49.23
C ASP A 181 6.22 -5.53 -49.03
N ALA A 182 5.19 -6.10 -48.40
CA ALA A 182 3.97 -5.40 -48.07
C ALA A 182 4.21 -4.32 -46.95
N GLU A 183 5.02 -4.63 -45.93
CA GLU A 183 5.38 -3.69 -44.89
C GLU A 183 6.28 -2.58 -45.39
N LEU A 184 7.22 -2.89 -46.30
CA LEU A 184 8.07 -1.88 -46.94
C LEU A 184 7.23 -0.93 -47.79
N SER A 185 6.29 -1.45 -48.59
CA SER A 185 5.39 -0.62 -49.38
C SER A 185 4.47 0.27 -48.56
N ALA A 186 3.94 -0.25 -47.44
CA ALA A 186 3.13 0.52 -46.51
C ALA A 186 3.96 1.61 -45.84
N HIS A 187 5.21 1.32 -45.44
CA HIS A 187 6.12 2.28 -44.86
C HIS A 187 6.51 3.40 -45.84
N GLU A 188 6.79 3.07 -47.10
CA GLU A 188 7.04 4.08 -48.14
C GLU A 188 5.82 4.98 -48.38
N GLY A 189 4.61 4.40 -48.34
CA GLY A 189 3.35 5.15 -48.46
C GLY A 189 3.24 6.18 -47.31
N PHE A 190 3.44 5.73 -46.07
CA PHE A 190 3.42 6.56 -44.91
C PHE A 190 4.47 7.68 -44.91
N LEU A 191 5.70 7.39 -45.38
CA LEU A 191 6.77 8.39 -45.48
C LEU A 191 6.48 9.52 -46.49
N LYS A 192 5.57 9.29 -47.47
CA LYS A 192 5.16 10.31 -48.44
C LYS A 192 4.18 11.33 -47.81
N GLU A 193 3.49 10.96 -46.76
CA GLU A 193 2.55 11.82 -46.02
C GLU A 193 3.25 12.74 -44.99
N ILE A 194 4.52 12.48 -44.70
CA ILE A 194 5.31 13.26 -43.72
C ILE A 194 6.21 14.26 -44.44
N GLU A 195 6.03 15.55 -44.16
CA GLU A 195 6.96 16.60 -44.61
C GLU A 195 8.32 16.45 -43.91
N ASP A 196 9.40 16.24 -44.64
CA ASP A 196 10.81 16.07 -44.17
C ASP A 196 11.04 14.92 -43.15
N PRO A 197 10.84 13.66 -43.54
CA PRO A 197 11.06 12.53 -42.63
C PRO A 197 12.55 12.33 -42.26
N ILE A 198 12.85 12.25 -40.98
CA ILE A 198 14.21 12.14 -40.43
C ILE A 198 14.97 10.92 -40.98
N TRP A 199 14.27 9.87 -41.36
CA TRP A 199 14.85 8.62 -41.85
C TRP A 199 15.36 8.66 -43.32
N LYS A 200 15.21 9.78 -43.99
CA LYS A 200 15.71 9.99 -45.38
C LYS A 200 16.94 10.92 -45.45
N ARG A 201 17.48 11.30 -44.30
CA ARG A 201 18.71 12.09 -44.17
C ARG A 201 19.96 11.23 -44.10
#